data_5d4aa42e69189c74acccd386d4e0a15d
#
_entry.id   5d4aa42e69189c74acccd386d4e0a15d
#
_cell.length_a   1.000
_cell.length_b   1.000
_cell.length_c   1.000
_cell.angle_alpha   90.00
_cell.angle_beta   90.00
_cell.angle_gamma   90.00
#
_symmetry.space_group_name_H-M   'P 1'
#
loop_
_entity.id
_entity.type
_entity.pdbx_description
1 polymer ?
#
loop_
_entity_poly.entity_id
_entity_poly.type
_entity_poly.pdbx_seq_one_letter_code
_entity_poly.pdbx_strand_id
1 'polypeptide(L)'
;MKINKAQIVEIDQTNFNTKVLGSEEPVMVAFLAPWSQPCRIFGPVLEEVAAACAKTLKVVRLNADSFPDLGVWYNIHSIPTLLCFVNGEVRVRIVGTASKEAILSKLEPLLRRV
;
A
#
# COMPACT_ATOMS: atom_id res chain seq x y z
N MET A 1 -27.86 5.48 7.38
CA MET A 1 -27.00 4.34 7.45
C MET A 1 -25.56 4.68 7.08
N LYS A 2 -24.65 4.16 7.84
CA LYS A 2 -23.26 4.46 7.63
C LYS A 2 -22.60 3.41 6.78
N ILE A 3 -21.89 3.83 5.76
CA ILE A 3 -21.14 2.92 4.92
C ILE A 3 -19.73 2.81 5.50
N ASN A 4 -19.35 1.57 5.78
CA ASN A 4 -18.01 1.32 6.29
C ASN A 4 -17.04 1.32 5.14
N LYS A 5 -16.14 2.29 5.15
CA LYS A 5 -15.05 2.32 4.21
C LYS A 5 -13.83 1.74 4.90
N ALA A 6 -13.10 0.95 4.17
CA ALA A 6 -11.80 0.52 4.66
C ALA A 6 -10.94 1.74 4.83
N GLN A 7 -10.29 1.84 5.98
CA GLN A 7 -9.41 2.96 6.25
C GLN A 7 -8.00 2.62 5.84
N ILE A 8 -7.37 3.59 5.19
CA ILE A 8 -5.95 3.49 4.88
C ILE A 8 -5.23 4.19 6.00
N VAL A 9 -4.53 3.40 6.82
CA VAL A 9 -3.85 3.93 8.00
C VAL A 9 -2.50 4.47 7.57
N GLU A 10 -2.16 5.66 8.08
CA GLU A 10 -0.85 6.23 7.85
C GLU A 10 0.12 5.63 8.86
N ILE A 11 1.26 5.15 8.37
CA ILE A 11 2.29 4.58 9.23
C ILE A 11 3.56 5.41 9.10
N ASP A 12 4.49 5.15 10.01
CA ASP A 12 5.79 5.81 10.01
C ASP A 12 6.87 4.77 10.22
N GLN A 13 8.12 5.23 10.27
CA GLN A 13 9.25 4.32 10.40
C GLN A 13 9.22 3.58 11.74
N THR A 14 8.64 4.18 12.78
CA THR A 14 8.65 3.54 14.10
C THR A 14 7.72 2.34 14.16
N ASN A 15 6.64 2.32 13.39
CA ASN A 15 5.71 1.20 13.43
C ASN A 15 5.74 0.34 12.17
N PHE A 16 6.71 0.58 11.28
CA PHE A 16 6.80 -0.19 10.04
C PHE A 16 7.05 -1.67 10.33
N ASN A 17 7.94 -1.96 11.28
CA ASN A 17 8.26 -3.36 11.59
C ASN A 17 7.06 -4.12 12.09
N THR A 18 6.30 -3.52 13.02
CA THR A 18 5.16 -4.23 13.60
C THR A 18 3.97 -4.28 12.65
N LYS A 19 3.71 -3.18 11.94
CA LYS A 19 2.50 -3.08 11.12
C LYS A 19 2.66 -3.74 9.77
N VAL A 20 3.86 -3.81 9.24
CA VAL A 20 4.11 -4.34 7.90
C VAL A 20 4.87 -5.65 7.96
N LEU A 21 6.08 -5.62 8.51
CA LEU A 21 6.94 -6.81 8.47
C LEU A 21 6.42 -7.91 9.38
N GLY A 22 5.82 -7.54 10.51
CA GLY A 22 5.29 -8.51 11.46
C GLY A 22 3.84 -8.86 11.25
N SER A 23 3.22 -8.36 10.18
CA SER A 23 1.80 -8.62 9.96
C SER A 23 1.57 -10.04 9.48
N GLU A 24 0.55 -10.68 10.03
CA GLU A 24 0.14 -12.01 9.57
C GLU A 24 -0.70 -11.93 8.30
N GLU A 25 -1.25 -10.76 8.01
CA GLU A 25 -2.01 -10.53 6.81
C GLU A 25 -1.14 -9.88 5.76
N PRO A 26 -1.44 -10.07 4.48
CA PRO A 26 -0.77 -9.28 3.45
C PRO A 26 -1.02 -7.79 3.69
N VAL A 27 0.02 -6.98 3.45
CA VAL A 27 -0.06 -5.54 3.64
C VAL A 27 0.46 -4.85 2.40
N MET A 28 -0.34 -3.94 1.85
CA MET A 28 0.12 -3.10 0.75
C MET A 28 0.49 -1.75 1.30
N VAL A 29 1.73 -1.34 1.06
CA VAL A 29 2.24 -0.05 1.51
C VAL A 29 2.29 0.88 0.31
N ALA A 30 1.63 2.02 0.43
CA ALA A 30 1.67 3.06 -0.60
C ALA A 30 2.68 4.12 -0.16
N PHE A 31 3.75 4.24 -0.94
CA PHE A 31 4.75 5.28 -0.72
C PHE A 31 4.31 6.52 -1.47
N LEU A 32 3.94 7.56 -0.73
CA LEU A 32 3.32 8.76 -1.27
C LEU A 32 4.04 10.00 -0.76
N ALA A 33 3.71 11.14 -1.35
CA ALA A 33 4.15 12.43 -0.82
C ALA A 33 3.02 13.45 -1.00
N PRO A 34 2.81 14.32 0.01
CA PRO A 34 1.69 15.28 -0.06
C PRO A 34 1.77 16.26 -1.21
N TRP A 35 3.00 16.63 -1.64
CA TRP A 35 3.20 17.60 -2.71
C TRP A 35 2.96 17.01 -4.09
N SER A 36 2.87 15.70 -4.21
CA SER A 36 2.80 15.02 -5.49
C SER A 36 1.36 14.99 -5.99
N GLN A 37 1.12 15.62 -7.13
CA GLN A 37 -0.21 15.59 -7.72
C GLN A 37 -0.63 14.19 -8.13
N PRO A 38 0.25 13.37 -8.74
CA PRO A 38 -0.14 12.00 -9.03
C PRO A 38 -0.56 11.23 -7.80
N CYS A 39 0.09 11.47 -6.65
CA CYS A 39 -0.30 10.81 -5.40
C CYS A 39 -1.69 11.23 -4.97
N ARG A 40 -1.99 12.52 -5.08
CA ARG A 40 -3.31 13.02 -4.69
C ARG A 40 -4.42 12.45 -5.57
N ILE A 41 -4.16 12.38 -6.88
CA ILE A 41 -5.13 11.83 -7.81
C ILE A 41 -5.33 10.34 -7.56
N PHE A 42 -4.26 9.67 -7.13
CA PHE A 42 -4.28 8.23 -6.89
C PHE A 42 -5.03 7.84 -5.60
N GLY A 43 -5.25 8.81 -4.70
CA GLY A 43 -5.89 8.52 -3.42
C GLY A 43 -7.21 7.77 -3.52
N PRO A 44 -8.16 8.25 -4.34
CA PRO A 44 -9.44 7.54 -4.47
C PRO A 44 -9.29 6.11 -4.99
N VAL A 45 -8.33 5.86 -5.88
CA VAL A 45 -8.09 4.51 -6.38
C VAL A 45 -7.63 3.60 -5.24
N LEU A 46 -6.73 4.11 -4.40
CA LEU A 46 -6.25 3.33 -3.25
C LEU A 46 -7.39 3.02 -2.29
N GLU A 47 -8.28 3.97 -2.08
CA GLU A 47 -9.43 3.74 -1.21
C GLU A 47 -10.33 2.65 -1.77
N GLU A 48 -10.52 2.65 -3.09
CA GLU A 48 -11.34 1.61 -3.71
C GLU A 48 -10.69 0.24 -3.59
N VAL A 49 -9.38 0.18 -3.77
CA VAL A 49 -8.66 -1.09 -3.61
C VAL A 49 -8.76 -1.57 -2.17
N ALA A 50 -8.57 -0.66 -1.22
CA ALA A 50 -8.64 -1.01 0.19
C ALA A 50 -10.03 -1.55 0.54
N ALA A 51 -11.08 -0.93 0.02
CA ALA A 51 -12.44 -1.39 0.29
C ALA A 51 -12.71 -2.75 -0.35
N ALA A 52 -12.22 -2.95 -1.58
CA ALA A 52 -12.46 -4.21 -2.28
C ALA A 52 -11.75 -5.38 -1.61
N CYS A 53 -10.62 -5.14 -0.94
CA CYS A 53 -9.79 -6.18 -0.36
C CYS A 53 -9.81 -6.18 1.17
N ALA A 54 -10.79 -5.53 1.78
CA ALA A 54 -10.75 -5.25 3.23
C ALA A 54 -10.59 -6.49 4.09
N LYS A 55 -11.10 -7.64 3.62
CA LYS A 55 -11.05 -8.86 4.43
C LYS A 55 -9.74 -9.62 4.28
N THR A 56 -8.96 -9.33 3.25
CA THR A 56 -7.78 -10.13 2.93
C THR A 56 -6.50 -9.33 2.86
N LEU A 57 -6.59 -8.00 2.86
CA LEU A 57 -5.44 -7.15 2.64
C LEU A 57 -5.57 -5.89 3.49
N LYS A 58 -4.50 -5.56 4.20
CA LYS A 58 -4.39 -4.25 4.82
C LYS A 58 -3.73 -3.30 3.85
N VAL A 59 -4.23 -2.07 3.78
CA VAL A 59 -3.59 -1.03 2.98
C VAL A 59 -3.15 0.08 3.93
N VAL A 60 -1.87 0.41 3.87
CA VAL A 60 -1.31 1.50 4.67
C VAL A 60 -0.59 2.45 3.75
N ARG A 61 -0.37 3.67 4.22
CA ARG A 61 0.38 4.65 3.45
C ARG A 61 1.49 5.22 4.29
N LEU A 62 2.52 5.70 3.60
CA LEU A 62 3.71 6.20 4.25
C LEU A 62 4.21 7.39 3.45
N ASN A 63 4.56 8.47 4.17
CA ASN A 63 5.12 9.65 3.53
C ASN A 63 6.59 9.38 3.20
N ALA A 64 6.87 9.23 1.91
CA ALA A 64 8.21 8.86 1.47
C ALA A 64 9.25 9.91 1.80
N ASP A 65 8.84 11.19 1.84
CA ASP A 65 9.78 12.28 2.14
C ASP A 65 10.23 12.27 3.60
N SER A 66 9.36 11.81 4.49
CA SER A 66 9.66 11.84 5.92
C SER A 66 10.57 10.71 6.35
N PHE A 67 10.63 9.63 5.55
CA PHE A 67 11.36 8.43 5.95
C PHE A 67 12.24 7.95 4.80
N PRO A 68 13.28 8.72 4.45
CA PRO A 68 14.09 8.39 3.27
C PRO A 68 14.83 7.07 3.37
N ASP A 69 15.13 6.59 4.59
CA ASP A 69 15.81 5.32 4.74
C ASP A 69 14.97 4.17 4.21
N LEU A 70 13.65 4.21 4.43
CA LEU A 70 12.78 3.17 3.90
C LEU A 70 12.79 3.19 2.37
N GLY A 71 12.83 4.38 1.78
CA GLY A 71 12.90 4.50 0.34
C GLY A 71 14.17 3.88 -0.22
N VAL A 72 15.29 4.08 0.48
CA VAL A 72 16.56 3.49 0.05
C VAL A 72 16.50 1.96 0.18
N TRP A 73 16.03 1.47 1.32
CA TRP A 73 16.00 0.02 1.55
C TRP A 73 15.14 -0.71 0.52
N TYR A 74 14.06 -0.08 0.06
CA TYR A 74 13.12 -0.74 -0.85
C TYR A 74 13.22 -0.21 -2.27
N ASN A 75 14.26 0.58 -2.57
CA ASN A 75 14.51 1.09 -3.93
C ASN A 75 13.33 1.87 -4.48
N ILE A 76 12.82 2.80 -3.66
CA ILE A 76 11.72 3.66 -4.08
C ILE A 76 12.32 4.87 -4.79
N HIS A 77 12.20 4.91 -6.11
CA HIS A 77 12.78 5.98 -6.93
C HIS A 77 11.74 6.93 -7.49
N SER A 78 10.48 6.57 -7.40
CA SER A 78 9.40 7.42 -7.86
C SER A 78 8.18 7.16 -7.00
N ILE A 79 7.29 8.13 -6.96
CA ILE A 79 6.04 8.05 -6.20
C ILE A 79 4.89 8.40 -7.13
N PRO A 80 3.74 7.75 -6.96
CA PRO A 80 3.49 6.70 -5.97
C PRO A 80 4.15 5.38 -6.34
N THR A 81 4.48 4.59 -5.35
CA THR A 81 4.91 3.21 -5.52
C THR A 81 4.18 2.37 -4.50
N LEU A 82 3.65 1.25 -4.94
CA LEU A 82 2.97 0.30 -4.06
C LEU A 82 3.83 -0.93 -3.90
N LEU A 83 4.01 -1.37 -2.66
CA LEU A 83 4.67 -2.64 -2.37
C LEU A 83 3.70 -3.50 -1.58
N CYS A 84 3.49 -4.73 -2.02
CA CYS A 84 2.66 -5.67 -1.26
C CYS A 84 3.58 -6.66 -0.55
N PHE A 85 3.46 -6.69 0.77
CA PHE A 85 4.27 -7.55 1.63
C PHE A 85 3.43 -8.75 2.06
N VAL A 86 4.02 -9.92 1.98
CA VAL A 86 3.43 -11.15 2.53
C VAL A 86 4.48 -11.78 3.42
N ASN A 87 4.16 -11.93 4.69
CA ASN A 87 5.09 -12.49 5.67
C ASN A 87 6.43 -11.76 5.67
N GLY A 88 6.38 -10.44 5.57
CA GLY A 88 7.56 -9.59 5.63
C GLY A 88 8.34 -9.48 4.34
N GLU A 89 7.90 -10.10 3.26
CA GLU A 89 8.61 -10.07 1.99
C GLU A 89 7.80 -9.35 0.93
N VAL A 90 8.49 -8.56 0.11
CA VAL A 90 7.85 -7.87 -1.01
C VAL A 90 7.52 -8.87 -2.10
N ARG A 91 6.24 -9.01 -2.40
CA ARG A 91 5.77 -9.95 -3.41
C ARG A 91 5.26 -9.25 -4.66
N VAL A 92 4.82 -8.01 -4.56
CA VAL A 92 4.33 -7.23 -5.70
C VAL A 92 4.85 -5.82 -5.57
N ARG A 93 5.31 -5.26 -6.69
CA ARG A 93 5.75 -3.88 -6.78
C ARG A 93 5.04 -3.24 -7.95
N ILE A 94 4.38 -2.11 -7.71
CA ILE A 94 3.70 -1.35 -8.76
C ILE A 94 4.24 0.07 -8.69
N VAL A 95 4.94 0.49 -9.76
CA VAL A 95 5.57 1.80 -9.81
C VAL A 95 4.67 2.73 -10.62
N GLY A 96 4.38 3.90 -10.04
CA GLY A 96 3.51 4.88 -10.68
C GLY A 96 2.06 4.60 -10.41
N THR A 97 1.18 5.37 -11.05
CA THR A 97 -0.26 5.20 -10.90
C THR A 97 -0.73 4.01 -11.72
N ALA A 98 -1.85 3.45 -11.31
CA ALA A 98 -2.45 2.32 -12.01
C ALA A 98 -3.94 2.33 -11.71
N SER A 99 -4.71 1.68 -12.57
CA SER A 99 -6.15 1.57 -12.34
C SER A 99 -6.43 0.58 -11.21
N LYS A 100 -7.61 0.71 -10.63
CA LYS A 100 -8.05 -0.25 -9.62
C LYS A 100 -7.96 -1.68 -10.15
N GLU A 101 -8.42 -1.89 -11.38
CA GLU A 101 -8.44 -3.22 -11.98
C GLU A 101 -7.03 -3.79 -12.17
N ALA A 102 -6.10 -2.94 -12.58
CA ALA A 102 -4.72 -3.38 -12.76
C ALA A 102 -4.11 -3.78 -11.43
N ILE A 103 -4.38 -3.01 -10.38
CA ILE A 103 -3.85 -3.32 -9.06
C ILE A 103 -4.45 -4.61 -8.54
N LEU A 104 -5.78 -4.75 -8.64
CA LEU A 104 -6.43 -5.96 -8.16
C LEU A 104 -5.96 -7.20 -8.89
N SER A 105 -5.71 -7.07 -10.19
CA SER A 105 -5.22 -8.18 -10.98
C SER A 105 -3.86 -8.67 -10.49
N LYS A 106 -2.99 -7.74 -10.10
CA LYS A 106 -1.67 -8.12 -9.60
C LYS A 106 -1.73 -8.70 -8.19
N LEU A 107 -2.70 -8.27 -7.40
CA LEU A 107 -2.82 -8.73 -6.02
C LEU A 107 -3.54 -10.07 -5.91
N GLU A 108 -4.40 -10.38 -6.86
CA GLU A 108 -5.29 -11.51 -6.74
C GLU A 108 -4.60 -12.82 -6.42
N PRO A 109 -3.47 -13.16 -7.08
CA PRO A 109 -2.80 -14.42 -6.74
C PRO A 109 -2.33 -14.49 -5.30
N LEU A 110 -2.00 -13.34 -4.69
CA LEU A 110 -1.53 -13.31 -3.31
C LEU A 110 -2.66 -13.42 -2.31
N LEU A 111 -3.84 -12.99 -2.69
CA LEU A 111 -4.97 -12.89 -1.76
C LEU A 111 -5.90 -14.08 -1.86
N ARG A 112 -5.69 -14.94 -2.84
CA ARG A 112 -6.52 -16.12 -3.01
C ARG A 112 -6.24 -17.12 -1.90
N ARG A 113 -7.29 -17.54 -1.24
CA ARG A 113 -7.20 -18.58 -0.23
C ARG A 113 -7.61 -19.91 -0.81
N VAL A 114 -6.82 -20.89 -0.57
CA VAL A 114 -7.09 -22.22 -1.06
C VAL A 114 -7.62 -23.08 0.08
#